data_671f93924fae9d03bda28b17b9210e75
#
_entry.id   671f93924fae9d03bda28b17b9210e75
#
_cell.length_a   1.000
_cell.length_b   1.000
_cell.length_c   1.000
_cell.angle_alpha   90.00
_cell.angle_beta   90.00
_cell.angle_gamma   90.00
#
_symmetry.space_group_name_H-M   'P 1'
#
loop_
_entity.id
_entity.type
_entity.pdbx_description
1 polymer ?
#
loop_
_entity_poly.entity_id
_entity_poly.type
_entity_poly.pdbx_seq_one_letter_code
_entity_poly.pdbx_strand_id
1 'polypeptide(L)'
;IRIIPPGLTQIVFIFFLILNTVATLMFMAKRGLTAAWTCLFLSLIIQLSYYVQDASLQSNFHSLVLMLQFCFLLIPNKSNLIRFFIFCSYLISGVNRLNPEWLSGVSIPQKLQIPLKGYEWIAVFSVLIELLMPWLLISRERIRLAYGFGALFVYHLFHFYFWRQYDQVGAAILIIFIAFEHFEQARRERESFYRSY
;
A
#
# COMPACT_ATOMS: atom_id res chain seq x y z
N ILE A 1 8.43 5.41 -24.72
CA ILE A 1 7.35 4.81 -25.55
C ILE A 1 6.04 5.21 -24.91
N ARG A 2 5.18 5.94 -25.65
CA ARG A 2 3.83 6.27 -25.16
C ARG A 2 2.87 5.18 -25.60
N ILE A 3 2.36 4.41 -24.64
CA ILE A 3 1.39 3.34 -24.87
C ILE A 3 -0.03 3.93 -24.99
N ILE A 4 -0.35 4.92 -24.15
CA ILE A 4 -1.64 5.61 -24.15
C ILE A 4 -1.47 6.99 -24.80
N PRO A 5 -2.20 7.30 -25.88
CA PRO A 5 -2.17 8.62 -26.49
C PRO A 5 -2.63 9.72 -25.53
N PRO A 6 -2.04 10.94 -25.56
CA PRO A 6 -2.38 12.02 -24.63
C PRO A 6 -3.86 12.38 -24.61
N GLY A 7 -4.55 12.36 -25.77
CA GLY A 7 -5.98 12.66 -25.86
C GLY A 7 -6.89 11.62 -25.22
N LEU A 8 -6.40 10.40 -24.95
CA LEU A 8 -7.18 9.32 -24.34
C LEU A 8 -6.87 9.14 -22.84
N THR A 9 -5.85 9.83 -22.31
CA THR A 9 -5.38 9.64 -20.94
C THR A 9 -6.48 9.81 -19.90
N GLN A 10 -7.30 10.87 -20.02
CA GLN A 10 -8.40 11.11 -19.07
C GLN A 10 -9.50 10.05 -19.17
N ILE A 11 -9.85 9.63 -20.37
CA ILE A 11 -10.88 8.60 -20.60
C ILE A 11 -10.44 7.28 -20.03
N VAL A 12 -9.19 6.88 -20.30
CA VAL A 12 -8.60 5.63 -19.79
C VAL A 12 -8.49 5.66 -18.26
N PHE A 13 -8.17 6.82 -17.67
CA PHE A 13 -8.12 6.97 -16.22
C PHE A 13 -9.51 6.84 -15.58
N ILE A 14 -10.56 7.45 -16.17
CA ILE A 14 -11.94 7.29 -15.70
C ILE A 14 -12.35 5.81 -15.79
N PHE A 15 -12.03 5.16 -16.91
CA PHE A 15 -12.32 3.74 -17.09
C PHE A 15 -11.62 2.86 -16.06
N PHE A 16 -10.36 3.16 -15.75
CA PHE A 16 -9.61 2.50 -14.68
C PHE A 16 -10.31 2.65 -13.32
N LEU A 17 -10.78 3.85 -12.97
CA LEU A 17 -11.52 4.06 -11.72
C LEU A 17 -12.83 3.26 -11.69
N ILE A 18 -13.58 3.24 -12.79
CA ILE A 18 -14.82 2.48 -12.90
C ILE A 18 -14.56 0.99 -12.71
N LEU A 19 -13.56 0.42 -13.39
CA LEU A 19 -13.21 -0.99 -13.27
C LEU A 19 -12.86 -1.39 -11.82
N ASN A 20 -12.06 -0.58 -11.13
CA ASN A 20 -11.70 -0.85 -9.73
C ASN A 20 -12.91 -0.73 -8.80
N THR A 21 -13.76 0.28 -9.01
CA THR A 21 -14.98 0.47 -8.19
C THR A 21 -15.94 -0.70 -8.37
N VAL A 22 -16.20 -1.09 -9.62
CA VAL A 22 -17.08 -2.22 -9.93
C VAL A 22 -16.52 -3.52 -9.35
N ALA A 23 -15.24 -3.81 -9.55
CA ALA A 23 -14.60 -4.99 -8.99
C ALA A 23 -14.73 -5.01 -7.45
N THR A 24 -14.47 -3.89 -6.79
CA THR A 24 -14.57 -3.77 -5.32
C THR A 24 -15.99 -4.04 -4.84
N LEU A 25 -16.99 -3.43 -5.46
CA LEU A 25 -18.40 -3.63 -5.10
C LEU A 25 -18.85 -5.08 -5.30
N MET A 26 -18.43 -5.73 -6.40
CA MET A 26 -18.73 -7.12 -6.68
C MET A 26 -18.05 -8.07 -5.67
N PHE A 27 -16.80 -7.82 -5.28
CA PHE A 27 -16.13 -8.59 -4.23
C PHE A 27 -16.82 -8.42 -2.88
N MET A 28 -17.21 -7.20 -2.51
CA MET A 28 -17.95 -6.94 -1.26
C MET A 28 -19.31 -7.63 -1.24
N ALA A 29 -20.03 -7.61 -2.37
CA ALA A 29 -21.31 -8.27 -2.52
C ALA A 29 -21.20 -9.82 -2.64
N LYS A 30 -19.98 -10.35 -2.80
CA LYS A 30 -19.70 -11.79 -3.08
C LYS A 30 -20.48 -12.32 -4.29
N ARG A 31 -20.77 -11.47 -5.27
CA ARG A 31 -21.53 -11.80 -6.49
C ARG A 31 -20.68 -11.46 -7.72
N GLY A 32 -20.82 -12.30 -8.75
CA GLY A 32 -20.15 -12.08 -10.02
C GLY A 32 -18.61 -12.08 -9.90
N LEU A 33 -18.05 -12.96 -9.08
CA LEU A 33 -16.62 -12.99 -8.78
C LEU A 33 -15.74 -13.08 -10.04
N THR A 34 -16.16 -13.83 -11.06
CA THR A 34 -15.44 -13.92 -12.33
C THR A 34 -15.37 -12.55 -13.02
N ALA A 35 -16.50 -11.82 -13.09
CA ALA A 35 -16.52 -10.49 -13.67
C ALA A 35 -15.68 -9.51 -12.85
N ALA A 36 -15.73 -9.58 -11.51
CA ALA A 36 -14.88 -8.79 -10.63
C ALA A 36 -13.38 -9.04 -10.90
N TRP A 37 -12.98 -10.30 -11.06
CA TRP A 37 -11.62 -10.69 -11.44
C TRP A 37 -11.23 -10.13 -12.80
N THR A 38 -12.11 -10.20 -13.80
CA THR A 38 -11.86 -9.64 -15.13
C THR A 38 -11.68 -8.13 -15.07
N CYS A 39 -12.55 -7.42 -14.34
CA CYS A 39 -12.41 -5.97 -14.15
C CYS A 39 -11.07 -5.61 -13.49
N LEU A 40 -10.67 -6.35 -12.45
CA LEU A 40 -9.42 -6.10 -11.76
C LEU A 40 -8.19 -6.41 -12.63
N PHE A 41 -8.27 -7.46 -13.47
CA PHE A 41 -7.21 -7.81 -14.42
C PHE A 41 -7.05 -6.74 -15.51
N LEU A 42 -8.14 -6.24 -16.08
CA LEU A 42 -8.09 -5.13 -17.03
C LEU A 42 -7.54 -3.85 -16.39
N SER A 43 -7.93 -3.58 -15.16
CA SER A 43 -7.39 -2.48 -14.37
C SER A 43 -5.87 -2.61 -14.16
N LEU A 44 -5.36 -3.82 -13.90
CA LEU A 44 -3.92 -4.08 -13.78
C LEU A 44 -3.18 -3.77 -15.08
N ILE A 45 -3.72 -4.16 -16.23
CA ILE A 45 -3.10 -3.86 -17.54
C ILE A 45 -3.02 -2.36 -17.77
N ILE A 46 -4.10 -1.63 -17.47
CA ILE A 46 -4.12 -0.17 -17.58
C ILE A 46 -3.08 0.46 -16.65
N GLN A 47 -3.04 0.05 -15.39
CA GLN A 47 -2.09 0.57 -14.41
C GLN A 47 -0.64 0.30 -14.82
N LEU A 48 -0.35 -0.90 -15.33
CA LEU A 48 0.97 -1.24 -15.83
C LEU A 48 1.37 -0.36 -17.02
N SER A 49 0.43 -0.09 -17.94
CA SER A 49 0.66 0.79 -19.08
C SER A 49 1.01 2.22 -18.65
N TYR A 50 0.30 2.76 -17.65
CA TYR A 50 0.64 4.07 -17.06
C TYR A 50 1.99 4.04 -16.35
N TYR A 51 2.25 3.01 -15.56
CA TYR A 51 3.49 2.87 -14.80
C TYR A 51 4.74 2.86 -15.72
N VAL A 52 4.65 2.16 -16.85
CA VAL A 52 5.76 2.12 -17.84
C VAL A 52 5.92 3.45 -18.60
N GLN A 53 4.81 4.16 -18.82
CA GLN A 53 4.78 5.36 -19.64
C GLN A 53 5.17 6.63 -18.88
N ASP A 54 4.87 6.69 -17.58
CA ASP A 54 5.04 7.90 -16.75
C ASP A 54 5.96 7.63 -15.57
N ALA A 55 7.17 8.20 -15.64
CA ALA A 55 8.17 8.07 -14.58
C ALA A 55 7.70 8.65 -13.24
N SER A 56 6.75 9.60 -13.22
CA SER A 56 6.19 10.16 -11.99
C SER A 56 5.39 9.15 -11.17
N LEU A 57 4.85 8.12 -11.83
CA LEU A 57 4.12 7.02 -11.21
C LEU A 57 5.05 5.90 -10.70
N GLN A 58 6.35 5.98 -10.97
CA GLN A 58 7.33 4.99 -10.49
C GLN A 58 7.74 5.24 -9.03
N SER A 59 6.79 5.72 -8.21
CA SER A 59 6.98 5.84 -6.76
C SER A 59 6.83 4.50 -6.05
N ASN A 60 7.41 4.39 -4.87
CA ASN A 60 7.31 3.18 -4.03
C ASN A 60 5.86 2.78 -3.76
N PHE A 61 4.96 3.76 -3.61
CA PHE A 61 3.54 3.50 -3.37
C PHE A 61 2.86 2.86 -4.58
N HIS A 62 3.05 3.42 -5.79
CA HIS A 62 2.45 2.86 -7.00
C HIS A 62 3.01 1.47 -7.33
N SER A 63 4.30 1.26 -7.11
CA SER A 63 4.94 -0.05 -7.24
C SER A 63 4.33 -1.07 -6.28
N LEU A 64 4.10 -0.67 -5.01
CA LEU A 64 3.47 -1.51 -4.00
C LEU A 64 2.04 -1.88 -4.40
N VAL A 65 1.22 -0.90 -4.82
CA VAL A 65 -0.17 -1.14 -5.24
C VAL A 65 -0.21 -2.11 -6.43
N LEU A 66 0.64 -1.91 -7.43
CA LEU A 66 0.74 -2.79 -8.60
C LEU A 66 1.12 -4.22 -8.21
N MET A 67 2.13 -4.38 -7.34
CA MET A 67 2.54 -5.69 -6.82
C MET A 67 1.44 -6.36 -6.00
N LEU A 68 0.73 -5.60 -5.16
CA LEU A 68 -0.40 -6.14 -4.38
C LEU A 68 -1.54 -6.60 -5.28
N GLN A 69 -1.87 -5.82 -6.31
CA GLN A 69 -2.90 -6.19 -7.28
C GLN A 69 -2.51 -7.44 -8.07
N PHE A 70 -1.25 -7.56 -8.47
CA PHE A 70 -0.70 -8.75 -9.12
C PHE A 70 -0.78 -9.98 -8.21
N CYS A 71 -0.35 -9.87 -6.96
CA CYS A 71 -0.45 -10.94 -5.97
C CYS A 71 -1.90 -11.34 -5.71
N PHE A 72 -2.79 -10.34 -5.61
CA PHE A 72 -4.21 -10.60 -5.40
C PHE A 72 -4.83 -11.38 -6.56
N LEU A 73 -4.44 -11.11 -7.80
CA LEU A 73 -4.98 -11.77 -8.98
C LEU A 73 -4.43 -13.18 -9.21
N LEU A 74 -3.14 -13.39 -9.02
CA LEU A 74 -2.45 -14.58 -9.54
C LEU A 74 -2.05 -15.59 -8.48
N ILE A 75 -2.01 -15.22 -7.20
CA ILE A 75 -1.45 -16.07 -6.16
C ILE A 75 -2.53 -16.55 -5.19
N PRO A 76 -2.76 -17.86 -5.06
CA PRO A 76 -3.58 -18.41 -3.99
C PRO A 76 -2.87 -18.26 -2.62
N ASN A 77 -3.65 -18.24 -1.53
CA ASN A 77 -3.13 -18.14 -0.15
C ASN A 77 -2.15 -16.98 0.09
N LYS A 78 -2.47 -15.84 -0.48
CA LYS A 78 -1.63 -14.65 -0.66
C LYS A 78 -1.34 -13.85 0.62
N SER A 79 -2.03 -14.11 1.73
CA SER A 79 -1.92 -13.29 2.95
C SER A 79 -0.47 -13.16 3.47
N ASN A 80 0.27 -14.26 3.54
CA ASN A 80 1.66 -14.25 3.98
C ASN A 80 2.59 -13.55 2.97
N LEU A 81 2.33 -13.76 1.68
CA LEU A 81 3.11 -13.13 0.62
C LEU A 81 2.87 -11.62 0.58
N ILE A 82 1.62 -11.17 0.72
CA ILE A 82 1.30 -9.74 0.82
C ILE A 82 2.03 -9.10 2.00
N ARG A 83 2.03 -9.73 3.18
CA ARG A 83 2.79 -9.25 4.34
C ARG A 83 4.28 -9.14 4.05
N PHE A 84 4.84 -10.15 3.39
CA PHE A 84 6.26 -10.15 3.00
C PHE A 84 6.57 -9.02 2.01
N PHE A 85 5.71 -8.77 1.02
CA PHE A 85 5.89 -7.65 0.09
C PHE A 85 5.79 -6.29 0.79
N ILE A 86 4.83 -6.11 1.70
CA ILE A 86 4.73 -4.90 2.50
C ILE A 86 6.03 -4.71 3.30
N PHE A 87 6.49 -5.75 3.98
CA PHE A 87 7.75 -5.73 4.72
C PHE A 87 8.92 -5.28 3.84
N CYS A 88 9.14 -5.92 2.69
CA CYS A 88 10.22 -5.57 1.77
C CYS A 88 10.10 -4.13 1.26
N SER A 89 8.89 -3.67 0.91
CA SER A 89 8.65 -2.33 0.39
C SER A 89 9.03 -1.25 1.40
N TYR A 90 8.66 -1.42 2.68
CA TYR A 90 9.04 -0.47 3.71
C TYR A 90 10.53 -0.53 4.04
N LEU A 91 11.10 -1.72 4.09
CA LEU A 91 12.54 -1.87 4.34
C LEU A 91 13.35 -1.17 3.24
N ILE A 92 13.01 -1.40 1.98
CA ILE A 92 13.67 -0.75 0.84
C ILE A 92 13.46 0.77 0.88
N SER A 93 12.23 1.23 1.19
CA SER A 93 11.94 2.65 1.35
C SER A 93 12.79 3.29 2.46
N GLY A 94 12.85 2.66 3.62
CA GLY A 94 13.64 3.14 4.75
C GLY A 94 15.14 3.19 4.44
N VAL A 95 15.68 2.15 3.79
CA VAL A 95 17.09 2.14 3.35
C VAL A 95 17.38 3.25 2.35
N ASN A 96 16.50 3.46 1.37
CA ASN A 96 16.67 4.53 0.37
C ASN A 96 16.63 5.93 0.98
N ARG A 97 15.99 6.10 2.14
CA ARG A 97 15.92 7.35 2.88
C ARG A 97 17.07 7.57 3.86
N LEU A 98 17.96 6.60 4.02
CA LEU A 98 19.20 6.74 4.79
C LEU A 98 20.24 7.59 4.06
N ASN A 99 19.83 8.66 3.39
CA ASN A 99 20.72 9.61 2.74
C ASN A 99 20.73 10.95 3.50
N PRO A 100 21.83 11.71 3.46
CA PRO A 100 21.94 12.97 4.20
C PRO A 100 20.89 14.00 3.83
N GLU A 101 20.46 14.03 2.57
CA GLU A 101 19.46 14.96 2.06
C GLU A 101 18.10 14.72 2.71
N TRP A 102 17.69 13.45 2.83
CA TRP A 102 16.45 13.10 3.53
C TRP A 102 16.56 13.31 5.03
N LEU A 103 17.67 12.84 5.65
CA LEU A 103 17.86 12.92 7.10
C LEU A 103 18.00 14.35 7.62
N SER A 104 18.43 15.29 6.78
CA SER A 104 18.45 16.71 7.12
C SER A 104 17.07 17.36 7.24
N GLY A 105 16.00 16.64 6.84
CA GLY A 105 14.63 17.15 6.86
C GLY A 105 14.31 18.18 5.78
N VAL A 106 15.20 18.42 4.81
CA VAL A 106 15.01 19.39 3.71
C VAL A 106 13.80 19.00 2.84
N SER A 107 13.49 17.71 2.74
CA SER A 107 12.32 17.21 2.01
C SER A 107 10.98 17.54 2.66
N ILE A 108 10.97 17.97 3.92
CA ILE A 108 9.74 18.33 4.65
C ILE A 108 9.34 19.76 4.27
N PRO A 109 8.10 19.98 3.78
CA PRO A 109 7.63 21.33 3.48
C PRO A 109 7.72 22.23 4.72
N GLN A 110 8.53 23.29 4.68
CA GLN A 110 8.81 24.20 5.81
C GLN A 110 7.61 25.10 6.21
N LYS A 111 6.39 24.62 6.01
CA LYS A 111 5.16 25.33 6.39
C LYS A 111 4.83 25.25 7.89
N LEU A 112 5.45 24.31 8.58
CA LEU A 112 5.33 24.16 10.02
C LEU A 112 6.43 25.04 10.63
N GLN A 113 6.08 26.03 11.43
CA GLN A 113 7.02 26.93 12.12
C GLN A 113 7.81 26.19 13.22
N ILE A 114 8.49 25.10 12.84
CA ILE A 114 9.30 24.25 13.70
C ILE A 114 10.78 24.63 13.48
N PRO A 115 11.64 24.70 14.52
CA PRO A 115 13.06 24.90 14.36
C PRO A 115 13.70 23.85 13.43
N LEU A 116 14.70 24.23 12.63
CA LEU A 116 15.38 23.34 11.67
C LEU A 116 15.78 21.98 12.26
N LYS A 117 16.31 21.97 13.50
CA LYS A 117 16.61 20.71 14.22
C LYS A 117 15.38 19.81 14.43
N GLY A 118 14.17 20.36 14.52
CA GLY A 118 12.95 19.58 14.64
C GLY A 118 12.62 18.78 13.38
N TYR A 119 12.93 19.32 12.20
CA TYR A 119 12.71 18.61 10.92
C TYR A 119 13.65 17.41 10.76
N GLU A 120 14.90 17.53 11.20
CA GLU A 120 15.85 16.41 11.23
C GLU A 120 15.31 15.24 12.07
N TRP A 121 14.81 15.52 13.29
CA TRP A 121 14.23 14.49 14.14
C TRP A 121 12.99 13.85 13.54
N ILE A 122 12.13 14.61 12.87
CA ILE A 122 10.96 14.08 12.16
C ILE A 122 11.40 13.15 11.03
N ALA A 123 12.40 13.53 10.24
CA ALA A 123 12.94 12.71 9.17
C ALA A 123 13.57 11.42 9.70
N VAL A 124 14.41 11.50 10.72
CA VAL A 124 15.03 10.33 11.38
C VAL A 124 13.97 9.39 11.95
N PHE A 125 12.97 9.92 12.65
CA PHE A 125 11.87 9.12 13.21
C PHE A 125 11.08 8.41 12.12
N SER A 126 10.80 9.08 11.00
CA SER A 126 10.13 8.49 9.84
C SER A 126 10.91 7.28 9.30
N VAL A 127 12.22 7.41 9.12
CA VAL A 127 13.10 6.33 8.65
C VAL A 127 13.15 5.18 9.65
N LEU A 128 13.25 5.47 10.95
CA LEU A 128 13.24 4.44 11.98
C LEU A 128 11.95 3.61 11.98
N ILE A 129 10.80 4.25 11.78
CA ILE A 129 9.53 3.53 11.66
C ILE A 129 9.54 2.62 10.44
N GLU A 130 9.98 3.10 9.27
CA GLU A 130 10.06 2.28 8.05
C GLU A 130 11.01 1.09 8.19
N LEU A 131 12.07 1.22 8.95
CA LEU A 131 13.04 0.13 9.15
C LEU A 131 12.62 -0.87 10.24
N LEU A 132 11.98 -0.41 11.30
CA LEU A 132 11.71 -1.24 12.48
C LEU A 132 10.31 -1.84 12.50
N MET A 133 9.26 -1.05 12.15
CA MET A 133 7.88 -1.51 12.30
C MET A 133 7.49 -2.66 11.36
N PRO A 134 7.99 -2.74 10.12
CA PRO A 134 7.67 -3.86 9.23
C PRO A 134 8.07 -5.23 9.78
N TRP A 135 9.08 -5.32 10.65
CA TRP A 135 9.47 -6.57 11.30
C TRP A 135 8.33 -7.21 12.10
N LEU A 136 7.40 -6.40 12.62
CA LEU A 136 6.21 -6.89 13.30
C LEU A 136 5.26 -7.64 12.36
N LEU A 137 5.29 -7.35 11.06
CA LEU A 137 4.46 -8.01 10.05
C LEU A 137 4.90 -9.46 9.76
N ILE A 138 6.15 -9.82 10.06
CA ILE A 138 6.66 -11.19 9.89
C ILE A 138 6.27 -12.06 11.08
N SER A 139 5.86 -11.46 12.19
CA SER A 139 5.48 -12.20 13.38
C SER A 139 4.29 -13.13 13.13
N ARG A 140 4.32 -14.31 13.74
CA ARG A 140 3.18 -15.24 13.78
C ARG A 140 2.18 -14.88 14.90
N GLU A 141 2.60 -14.06 15.85
CA GLU A 141 1.76 -13.62 16.95
C GLU A 141 0.80 -12.52 16.49
N ARG A 142 -0.49 -12.75 16.70
CA ARG A 142 -1.56 -11.82 16.27
C ARG A 142 -1.42 -10.43 16.87
N ILE A 143 -1.04 -10.36 18.14
CA ILE A 143 -0.90 -9.08 18.84
C ILE A 143 0.23 -8.26 18.20
N ARG A 144 1.40 -8.86 17.96
CA ARG A 144 2.51 -8.19 17.30
C ARG A 144 2.15 -7.76 15.88
N LEU A 145 1.43 -8.61 15.15
CA LEU A 145 0.96 -8.29 13.81
C LEU A 145 -0.04 -7.12 13.81
N ALA A 146 -0.97 -7.08 14.78
CA ALA A 146 -1.90 -5.96 14.94
C ALA A 146 -1.15 -4.64 15.24
N TYR A 147 -0.13 -4.69 16.11
CA TYR A 147 0.74 -3.53 16.35
C TYR A 147 1.49 -3.11 15.09
N GLY A 148 1.99 -4.05 14.29
CA GLY A 148 2.66 -3.75 13.03
C GLY A 148 1.74 -2.99 12.04
N PHE A 149 0.53 -3.49 11.81
CA PHE A 149 -0.44 -2.80 10.96
C PHE A 149 -0.88 -1.45 11.54
N GLY A 150 -1.13 -1.38 12.85
CA GLY A 150 -1.50 -0.14 13.53
C GLY A 150 -0.40 0.91 13.44
N ALA A 151 0.86 0.53 13.65
CA ALA A 151 2.01 1.42 13.54
C ALA A 151 2.18 1.96 12.12
N LEU A 152 2.03 1.10 11.08
CA LEU A 152 2.11 1.53 9.70
C LEU A 152 0.94 2.46 9.31
N PHE A 153 -0.26 2.19 9.82
CA PHE A 153 -1.39 3.10 9.63
C PHE A 153 -1.11 4.48 10.20
N VAL A 154 -0.69 4.55 11.47
CA VAL A 154 -0.32 5.81 12.14
C VAL A 154 0.83 6.50 11.41
N TYR A 155 1.81 5.73 10.93
CA TYR A 155 2.92 6.25 10.15
C TYR A 155 2.44 6.96 8.87
N HIS A 156 1.49 6.39 8.12
CA HIS A 156 0.97 7.05 6.92
C HIS A 156 0.21 8.34 7.23
N LEU A 157 -0.56 8.38 8.33
CA LEU A 157 -1.21 9.60 8.78
C LEU A 157 -0.19 10.67 9.19
N PHE A 158 0.86 10.26 9.91
CA PHE A 158 1.99 11.11 10.27
C PHE A 158 2.68 11.65 9.01
N HIS A 159 3.00 10.79 8.07
CA HIS A 159 3.66 11.15 6.81
C HIS A 159 2.79 12.11 5.98
N PHE A 160 1.49 11.85 5.88
CA PHE A 160 0.55 12.76 5.25
C PHE A 160 0.57 14.14 5.92
N TYR A 161 0.56 14.20 7.24
CA TYR A 161 0.56 15.47 7.98
C TYR A 161 1.81 16.30 7.70
N PHE A 162 3.00 15.70 7.72
CA PHE A 162 4.26 16.41 7.55
C PHE A 162 4.63 16.68 6.09
N TRP A 163 4.46 15.70 5.20
CA TRP A 163 4.86 15.82 3.78
C TRP A 163 3.74 16.25 2.86
N ARG A 164 2.49 16.23 3.32
CA ARG A 164 1.30 16.60 2.54
C ARG A 164 1.12 15.76 1.26
N GLN A 165 1.56 14.55 1.29
CA GLN A 165 1.43 13.60 0.18
C GLN A 165 0.10 12.84 0.31
N TYR A 166 -0.85 13.11 -0.58
CA TYR A 166 -2.21 12.54 -0.53
C TYR A 166 -2.25 11.02 -0.78
N ASP A 167 -1.26 10.46 -1.49
CA ASP A 167 -1.08 9.03 -1.69
C ASP A 167 -0.90 8.27 -0.35
N GLN A 168 -0.42 8.94 0.69
CA GLN A 168 -0.27 8.36 2.02
C GLN A 168 -1.62 8.01 2.67
N VAL A 169 -2.68 8.77 2.37
CA VAL A 169 -4.04 8.45 2.84
C VAL A 169 -4.52 7.16 2.18
N GLY A 170 -4.26 7.00 0.87
CA GLY A 170 -4.55 5.77 0.15
C GLY A 170 -3.79 4.56 0.72
N ALA A 171 -2.50 4.74 1.06
CA ALA A 171 -1.69 3.72 1.71
C ALA A 171 -2.22 3.35 3.09
N ALA A 172 -2.64 4.32 3.91
CA ALA A 172 -3.25 4.08 5.21
C ALA A 172 -4.54 3.23 5.09
N ILE A 173 -5.42 3.57 4.16
CA ILE A 173 -6.64 2.82 3.89
C ILE A 173 -6.30 1.39 3.43
N LEU A 174 -5.33 1.23 2.53
CA LEU A 174 -4.89 -0.07 2.04
C LEU A 174 -4.37 -0.96 3.18
N ILE A 175 -3.58 -0.41 4.10
CA ILE A 175 -3.08 -1.13 5.28
C ILE A 175 -4.23 -1.65 6.16
N ILE A 176 -5.28 -0.83 6.38
CA ILE A 176 -6.47 -1.26 7.12
C ILE A 176 -7.17 -2.43 6.42
N PHE A 177 -7.37 -2.35 5.09
CA PHE A 177 -8.01 -3.42 4.34
C PHE A 177 -7.23 -4.72 4.41
N ILE A 178 -5.91 -4.67 4.25
CA ILE A 178 -5.04 -5.86 4.33
C ILE A 178 -5.08 -6.46 5.74
N ALA A 179 -5.04 -5.62 6.77
CA ALA A 179 -5.16 -6.06 8.16
C ALA A 179 -6.50 -6.75 8.40
N PHE A 180 -7.61 -6.13 7.97
CA PHE A 180 -8.94 -6.67 8.11
C PHE A 180 -9.07 -8.05 7.43
N GLU A 181 -8.68 -8.17 6.17
CA GLU A 181 -8.71 -9.43 5.43
C GLU A 181 -7.87 -10.53 6.11
N HIS A 182 -6.67 -10.17 6.59
CA HIS A 182 -5.81 -11.12 7.28
C HIS A 182 -6.45 -11.66 8.57
N PHE A 183 -7.02 -10.79 9.41
CA PHE A 183 -7.65 -11.20 10.66
C PHE A 183 -8.95 -11.96 10.43
N GLU A 184 -9.73 -11.58 9.42
CA GLU A 184 -10.95 -12.27 9.04
C GLU A 184 -10.67 -13.67 8.49
N GLN A 185 -9.67 -13.84 7.63
CA GLN A 185 -9.25 -15.14 7.16
C GLN A 185 -8.83 -16.05 8.31
N ALA A 186 -8.02 -15.54 9.23
CA ALA A 186 -7.58 -16.30 10.40
C ALA A 186 -8.72 -16.62 11.40
N ARG A 187 -9.83 -15.86 11.40
CA ARG A 187 -11.05 -16.18 12.13
C ARG A 187 -11.79 -17.34 11.47
N ARG A 188 -12.00 -17.29 10.15
CA ARG A 188 -12.70 -18.34 9.38
C ARG A 188 -11.99 -19.69 9.48
N GLU A 189 -10.67 -19.71 9.39
CA GLU A 189 -9.88 -20.93 9.53
C GLU A 189 -10.09 -21.59 10.91
N ARG A 190 -10.18 -20.79 11.99
CA ARG A 190 -10.51 -21.30 13.33
C ARG A 190 -11.91 -21.86 13.39
N GLU A 191 -12.91 -21.14 12.91
CA GLU A 191 -14.30 -21.58 12.93
C GLU A 191 -14.52 -22.88 12.16
N SER A 192 -13.81 -23.05 11.00
CA SER A 192 -13.84 -24.29 10.25
C SER A 192 -13.22 -25.46 11.00
N PHE A 193 -12.13 -25.21 11.71
CA PHE A 193 -11.48 -26.21 12.55
C PHE A 193 -12.40 -26.70 13.66
N TYR A 194 -13.08 -25.81 14.38
CA TYR A 194 -14.02 -26.19 15.46
C TYR A 194 -15.29 -26.87 14.97
N ARG A 195 -15.69 -26.71 13.69
CA ARG A 195 -16.85 -27.41 13.12
C ARG A 195 -16.53 -28.81 12.61
N SER A 196 -15.25 -29.14 12.46
CA SER A 196 -14.80 -30.46 11.99
C SER A 196 -14.56 -31.48 13.12
N TYR A 197 -14.75 -31.07 14.36
CA TYR A 197 -14.74 -31.89 15.58
C TYR A 197 -16.11 -31.84 16.27
#